data_599a35f864a00470a9d86ef0314db125
#
_entry.id   599a35f864a00470a9d86ef0314db125
#
_cell.length_a   1.000
_cell.length_b   1.000
_cell.length_c   1.000
_cell.angle_alpha   90.00
_cell.angle_beta   90.00
_cell.angle_gamma   90.00
#
_symmetry.space_group_name_H-M   'P 1'
#
loop_
_entity.id
_entity.type
_entity.pdbx_description
1 polymer ?
#
loop_
_entity_poly.entity_id
_entity_poly.type
_entity_poly.pdbx_seq_one_letter_code
_entity_poly.pdbx_strand_id
1 'polypeptide(L)'
;MELLLDTCTLLYACFDNQRLPKNIKEMIADSNNDIFVSMASLWEIAIKNAKRPESMPYSAEEICDALSNADYSILPIHYSHFFLLKDIIHEQIHQDPFDHLLIAIAKSEDFHIVTCDEFIQKYNGIKVIDY
;
A
#
# COMPACT_ATOMS: atom_id res chain seq x y z
N MET A 1 -7.51 13.18 5.71
CA MET A 1 -7.55 12.31 4.51
C MET A 1 -7.31 10.87 4.90
N GLU A 2 -7.91 9.97 4.18
CA GLU A 2 -7.63 8.55 4.29
C GLU A 2 -6.51 8.19 3.29
N LEU A 3 -5.39 7.74 3.81
CA LEU A 3 -4.18 7.43 3.04
C LEU A 3 -3.91 5.93 3.09
N LEU A 4 -3.91 5.28 1.94
CA LEU A 4 -3.53 3.88 1.79
C LEU A 4 -2.07 3.83 1.31
N LEU A 5 -1.19 3.30 2.14
CA LEU A 5 0.21 3.14 1.77
C LEU A 5 0.37 1.91 0.88
N ASP A 6 1.08 2.05 -0.24
CA ASP A 6 1.49 0.87 -0.99
C ASP A 6 2.58 0.11 -0.21
N THR A 7 2.93 -1.08 -0.68
CA THR A 7 3.86 -1.94 0.05
C THR A 7 5.24 -1.29 0.24
N CYS A 8 5.76 -0.63 -0.78
CA CYS A 8 7.04 0.07 -0.69
C CYS A 8 7.00 1.22 0.32
N THR A 9 5.97 2.05 0.25
CA THR A 9 5.79 3.19 1.17
C THR A 9 5.64 2.70 2.60
N LEU A 10 4.89 1.62 2.81
CA LEU A 10 4.77 0.98 4.10
C LEU A 10 6.12 0.58 4.68
N LEU A 11 6.94 -0.10 3.89
CA LEU A 11 8.26 -0.55 4.33
C LEU A 11 9.17 0.62 4.66
N TYR A 12 9.14 1.67 3.85
CA TYR A 12 9.92 2.88 4.12
C TYR A 12 9.44 3.57 5.40
N ALA A 13 8.15 3.70 5.59
CA ALA A 13 7.59 4.34 6.77
C ALA A 13 7.95 3.60 8.06
N CYS A 14 7.97 2.28 8.04
CA CYS A 14 8.22 1.46 9.22
C CYS A 14 9.72 1.22 9.50
N PHE A 15 10.54 1.06 8.45
CA PHE A 15 11.90 0.54 8.61
C PHE A 15 12.99 1.38 7.95
N ASP A 16 12.66 2.26 7.02
CA ASP A 16 13.62 3.07 6.28
C ASP A 16 13.05 4.44 5.96
N ASN A 17 12.68 5.15 6.99
CA ASN A 17 12.01 6.45 6.92
C ASN A 17 12.81 7.50 6.13
N GLN A 18 14.12 7.34 6.03
CA GLN A 18 15.01 8.24 5.27
C GLN A 18 14.68 8.26 3.78
N ARG A 19 14.09 7.19 3.25
CA ARG A 19 13.70 7.10 1.85
C ARG A 19 12.44 7.91 1.51
N LEU A 20 11.68 8.32 2.51
CA LEU A 20 10.51 9.15 2.30
C LEU A 20 10.89 10.63 2.22
N PRO A 21 10.42 11.36 1.23
CA PRO A 21 10.55 12.82 1.20
C PRO A 21 9.90 13.48 2.42
N LYS A 22 10.38 14.66 2.75
CA LYS A 22 9.92 15.40 3.94
C LYS A 22 8.41 15.62 3.94
N ASN A 23 7.84 16.03 2.81
CA ASN A 23 6.40 16.27 2.68
C ASN A 23 5.57 15.00 2.92
N ILE A 24 6.05 13.84 2.49
CA ILE A 24 5.38 12.55 2.71
C ILE A 24 5.45 12.15 4.18
N LYS A 25 6.62 12.32 4.81
CA LYS A 25 6.77 12.06 6.26
C LYS A 25 5.80 12.92 7.08
N GLU A 26 5.72 14.20 6.75
CA GLU A 26 4.83 15.14 7.44
C GLU A 26 3.37 14.76 7.25
N MET A 27 3.00 14.34 6.04
CA MET A 27 1.64 13.89 5.73
C MET A 27 1.26 12.64 6.51
N ILE A 28 2.16 11.66 6.59
CA ILE A 28 1.92 10.42 7.35
C ILE A 28 1.86 10.69 8.86
N ALA A 29 2.65 11.63 9.34
CA ALA A 29 2.69 12.00 10.76
C ALA A 29 1.55 12.93 11.20
N ASP A 30 0.80 13.48 10.25
CA ASP A 30 -0.29 14.41 10.55
C ASP A 30 -1.47 13.67 11.16
N SER A 31 -1.83 14.01 12.40
CA SER A 31 -2.94 13.38 13.12
C SER A 31 -4.33 13.62 12.49
N ASN A 32 -4.43 14.52 11.52
CA ASN A 32 -5.67 14.73 10.75
C ASN A 32 -5.81 13.71 9.61
N ASN A 33 -4.79 12.94 9.33
CA ASN A 33 -4.81 11.88 8.32
C ASN A 33 -4.94 10.50 8.97
N ASP A 34 -5.78 9.66 8.40
CA ASP A 34 -5.92 8.26 8.80
C ASP A 34 -5.05 7.41 7.88
N ILE A 35 -4.13 6.66 8.46
CA ILE A 35 -3.16 5.86 7.71
C ILE A 35 -3.61 4.40 7.68
N PHE A 36 -3.78 3.89 6.48
CA PHE A 36 -4.21 2.51 6.22
C PHE A 36 -3.15 1.71 5.51
N VAL A 37 -3.09 0.44 5.86
CA VAL A 37 -2.28 -0.59 5.20
C VAL A 37 -3.22 -1.74 4.83
N SER A 38 -3.16 -2.18 3.60
CA SER A 38 -4.02 -3.28 3.13
C SER A 38 -3.51 -4.63 3.59
N MET A 39 -4.42 -5.55 3.89
CA MET A 39 -4.07 -6.97 4.06
C MET A 39 -3.42 -7.56 2.80
N ALA A 40 -3.68 -6.99 1.63
CA ALA A 40 -2.99 -7.39 0.40
C ALA A 40 -1.48 -7.13 0.50
N SER A 41 -1.06 -6.03 1.11
CA SER A 41 0.37 -5.75 1.34
C SER A 41 0.99 -6.72 2.34
N LEU A 42 0.27 -7.09 3.40
CA LEU A 42 0.74 -8.10 4.35
C LEU A 42 0.90 -9.47 3.66
N TRP A 43 -0.02 -9.83 2.80
CA TRP A 43 0.05 -11.06 2.01
C TRP A 43 1.26 -11.04 1.07
N GLU A 44 1.47 -9.97 0.35
CA GLU A 44 2.64 -9.78 -0.51
C GLU A 44 3.95 -9.95 0.26
N ILE A 45 4.07 -9.29 1.40
CA ILE A 45 5.26 -9.34 2.26
C ILE A 45 5.49 -10.75 2.78
N ALA A 46 4.45 -11.43 3.25
CA ALA A 46 4.55 -12.80 3.76
C ALA A 46 5.06 -13.77 2.69
N ILE A 47 4.55 -13.67 1.47
CA ILE A 47 4.99 -14.51 0.35
C ILE A 47 6.46 -14.21 0.00
N LYS A 48 6.80 -12.94 -0.15
CA LYS A 48 8.17 -12.53 -0.54
C LYS A 48 9.19 -12.87 0.54
N ASN A 49 8.86 -12.70 1.80
CA ASN A 49 9.72 -13.09 2.92
C ASN A 49 9.99 -14.60 2.92
N ALA A 50 8.96 -15.41 2.69
CA ALA A 50 9.11 -16.86 2.65
C ALA A 50 9.96 -17.34 1.46
N LYS A 51 9.81 -16.70 0.30
CA LYS A 51 10.49 -17.11 -0.94
C LYS A 51 11.88 -16.51 -1.09
N ARG A 52 12.07 -15.26 -0.69
CA ARG A 52 13.30 -14.48 -0.90
C ARG A 52 13.58 -13.61 0.32
N PRO A 53 13.95 -14.19 1.46
CA PRO A 53 14.18 -13.40 2.68
C PRO A 53 15.32 -12.39 2.56
N GLU A 54 16.26 -12.58 1.62
CA GLU A 54 17.32 -11.61 1.34
C GLU A 54 16.79 -10.34 0.69
N SER A 55 15.70 -10.41 -0.08
CA SER A 55 15.07 -9.26 -0.73
C SER A 55 13.94 -8.66 0.12
N MET A 56 13.30 -9.48 0.94
CA MET A 56 12.23 -9.07 1.85
C MET A 56 12.55 -9.59 3.25
N PRO A 57 13.38 -8.85 4.02
CA PRO A 57 13.89 -9.34 5.30
C PRO A 57 12.90 -9.27 6.45
N TYR A 58 11.68 -8.76 6.22
CA TYR A 58 10.67 -8.57 7.25
C TYR A 58 9.57 -9.62 7.13
N SER A 59 9.21 -10.25 8.26
CA SER A 59 8.07 -11.17 8.35
C SER A 59 6.76 -10.40 8.50
N ALA A 60 5.63 -11.09 8.25
CA ALA A 60 4.31 -10.51 8.49
C ALA A 60 4.12 -10.12 9.96
N GLU A 61 4.67 -10.90 10.90
CA GLU A 61 4.62 -10.62 12.34
C GLU A 61 5.35 -9.33 12.69
N GLU A 62 6.56 -9.13 12.13
CA GLU A 62 7.35 -7.91 12.33
C GLU A 62 6.63 -6.68 11.79
N ILE A 63 6.00 -6.81 10.62
CA ILE A 63 5.19 -5.72 10.06
C ILE A 63 4.01 -5.39 10.96
N CYS A 64 3.27 -6.39 11.44
CA CYS A 64 2.13 -6.16 12.33
C CYS A 64 2.52 -5.44 13.62
N ASP A 65 3.66 -5.80 14.20
CA ASP A 65 4.19 -5.11 15.38
C ASP A 65 4.52 -3.64 15.07
N ALA A 66 5.15 -3.39 13.93
CA ALA A 66 5.48 -2.03 13.50
C ALA A 66 4.21 -1.18 13.27
N LEU A 67 3.17 -1.77 12.65
CA LEU A 67 1.89 -1.09 12.40
C LEU A 67 1.20 -0.72 13.71
N SER A 68 1.18 -1.64 14.67
CA SER A 68 0.61 -1.40 15.98
C SER A 68 1.30 -0.25 16.72
N ASN A 69 2.64 -0.21 16.66
CA ASN A 69 3.42 0.85 17.28
C ASN A 69 3.25 2.22 16.58
N ALA A 70 2.98 2.21 15.29
CA ALA A 70 2.79 3.43 14.48
C ALA A 70 1.34 3.94 14.48
N ASP A 71 0.42 3.21 15.09
CA ASP A 71 -1.02 3.52 15.08
C ASP A 71 -1.61 3.55 13.67
N TYR A 72 -1.14 2.65 12.80
CA TYR A 72 -1.71 2.46 11.46
C TYR A 72 -2.81 1.40 11.49
N SER A 73 -3.86 1.64 10.72
CA SER A 73 -4.99 0.71 10.62
C SER A 73 -4.79 -0.31 9.51
N ILE A 74 -5.06 -1.57 9.79
CA ILE A 74 -5.04 -2.63 8.78
C ILE A 74 -6.43 -2.70 8.13
N LEU A 75 -6.46 -2.50 6.80
CA LEU A 75 -7.69 -2.55 6.02
C LEU A 75 -7.89 -3.98 5.49
N PRO A 76 -8.97 -4.66 5.92
CA PRO A 76 -9.25 -6.00 5.44
C PRO A 76 -9.68 -5.98 3.98
N ILE A 77 -9.46 -7.12 3.29
CA ILE A 77 -9.93 -7.30 1.92
C ILE A 77 -11.39 -7.73 1.96
N HIS A 78 -12.26 -6.98 1.27
CA HIS A 78 -13.67 -7.31 1.11
C HIS A 78 -13.94 -7.86 -0.30
N TYR A 79 -14.97 -8.69 -0.43
CA TYR A 79 -15.33 -9.23 -1.74
C TYR A 79 -15.67 -8.14 -2.77
N SER A 80 -16.21 -7.00 -2.33
CA SER A 80 -16.53 -5.87 -3.21
C SER A 80 -15.29 -5.27 -3.88
N HIS A 81 -14.10 -5.41 -3.29
CA HIS A 81 -12.85 -4.95 -3.92
C HIS A 81 -12.58 -5.69 -5.23
N PHE A 82 -12.94 -6.97 -5.30
CA PHE A 82 -12.73 -7.78 -6.49
C PHE A 82 -13.63 -7.37 -7.68
N PHE A 83 -14.71 -6.63 -7.42
CA PHE A 83 -15.62 -6.19 -8.48
C PHE A 83 -14.96 -5.21 -9.45
N LEU A 84 -13.97 -4.46 -9.01
CA LEU A 84 -13.21 -3.50 -9.82
C LEU A 84 -12.00 -4.13 -10.51
N LEU A 85 -11.60 -5.33 -10.09
CA LEU A 85 -10.33 -5.93 -10.51
C LEU A 85 -10.28 -6.20 -12.01
N LYS A 86 -11.39 -6.63 -12.61
CA LYS A 86 -11.50 -6.90 -14.05
C LYS A 86 -11.13 -5.68 -14.89
N ASP A 87 -11.69 -4.52 -14.56
CA ASP A 87 -11.45 -3.28 -15.31
C ASP A 87 -10.00 -2.80 -15.14
N ILE A 88 -9.46 -2.93 -13.93
CA ILE A 88 -8.08 -2.58 -13.62
C ILE A 88 -7.12 -3.45 -14.43
N ILE A 89 -7.34 -4.77 -14.47
CA ILE A 89 -6.51 -5.70 -15.25
C ILE A 89 -6.61 -5.36 -16.74
N HIS A 90 -7.78 -5.02 -17.24
CA HIS A 90 -8.00 -4.71 -18.64
C HIS A 90 -7.34 -3.40 -19.10
N GLU A 91 -6.92 -2.52 -18.20
CA GLU A 91 -6.12 -1.35 -18.57
C GLU A 91 -4.72 -1.70 -19.08
N GLN A 92 -4.24 -2.92 -18.79
CA GLN A 92 -2.98 -3.48 -19.32
C GLN A 92 -1.75 -2.61 -19.08
N ILE A 93 -1.69 -1.92 -17.94
CA ILE A 93 -0.57 -1.04 -17.59
C ILE A 93 0.62 -1.85 -17.07
N HIS A 94 0.38 -2.79 -16.14
CA HIS A 94 1.38 -3.77 -15.67
C HIS A 94 0.68 -5.01 -15.15
N GLN A 95 1.45 -6.05 -14.77
CA GLN A 95 0.93 -7.37 -14.47
C GLN A 95 1.01 -7.78 -12.99
N ASP A 96 1.37 -6.85 -12.10
CA ASP A 96 1.49 -7.16 -10.67
C ASP A 96 0.11 -7.34 -10.03
N PRO A 97 -0.28 -8.55 -9.60
CA PRO A 97 -1.60 -8.81 -9.03
C PRO A 97 -1.79 -8.12 -7.66
N PHE A 98 -0.74 -7.91 -6.91
CA PHE A 98 -0.83 -7.21 -5.62
C PHE A 98 -1.16 -5.74 -5.83
N ASP A 99 -0.53 -5.10 -6.80
CA ASP A 99 -0.82 -3.71 -7.15
C ASP A 99 -2.22 -3.57 -7.74
N HIS A 100 -2.66 -4.51 -8.57
CA HIS A 100 -4.04 -4.53 -9.08
C HIS A 100 -5.06 -4.53 -7.94
N LEU A 101 -4.85 -5.38 -6.94
CA LEU A 101 -5.75 -5.46 -5.80
C LEU A 101 -5.69 -4.20 -4.94
N LEU A 102 -4.50 -3.66 -4.73
CA LEU A 102 -4.32 -2.43 -3.97
C LEU A 102 -5.03 -1.23 -4.63
N ILE A 103 -4.93 -1.13 -5.96
CA ILE A 103 -5.65 -0.11 -6.75
C ILE A 103 -7.16 -0.30 -6.63
N ALA A 104 -7.63 -1.54 -6.70
CA ALA A 104 -9.04 -1.86 -6.55
C ALA A 104 -9.56 -1.44 -5.16
N ILE A 105 -8.79 -1.69 -4.12
CA ILE A 105 -9.11 -1.30 -2.74
C ILE A 105 -9.18 0.22 -2.61
N ALA A 106 -8.15 0.93 -3.06
CA ALA A 106 -8.10 2.39 -3.00
C ALA A 106 -9.28 3.03 -3.74
N LYS A 107 -9.61 2.49 -4.90
CA LYS A 107 -10.72 2.98 -5.71
C LYS A 107 -12.09 2.69 -5.08
N SER A 108 -12.26 1.49 -4.54
CA SER A 108 -13.50 1.08 -3.87
C SER A 108 -13.79 1.88 -2.60
N GLU A 109 -12.74 2.15 -1.82
CA GLU A 109 -12.85 2.89 -0.56
C GLU A 109 -12.75 4.41 -0.74
N ASP A 110 -12.44 4.87 -1.96
CA ASP A 110 -12.20 6.28 -2.28
C ASP A 110 -11.03 6.90 -1.48
N PHE A 111 -9.99 6.09 -1.25
CA PHE A 111 -8.80 6.51 -0.53
C PHE A 111 -7.72 7.03 -1.46
N HIS A 112 -6.83 7.88 -0.94
CA HIS A 112 -5.61 8.27 -1.65
C HIS A 112 -4.57 7.18 -1.47
N ILE A 113 -3.98 6.72 -2.58
CA ILE A 113 -2.84 5.78 -2.51
C ILE A 113 -1.54 6.58 -2.50
N VAL A 114 -0.68 6.29 -1.52
CA VAL A 114 0.64 6.93 -1.42
C VAL A 114 1.68 5.96 -2.00
N THR A 115 2.35 6.37 -3.05
CA THR A 115 3.23 5.49 -3.82
C THR A 115 4.34 6.25 -4.54
N CYS A 116 5.49 5.58 -4.74
CA CYS A 116 6.53 6.03 -5.67
C CYS A 116 6.53 5.20 -6.96
N ASP A 117 5.57 4.31 -7.15
CA ASP A 117 5.48 3.47 -8.35
C ASP A 117 4.82 4.23 -9.49
N GLU A 118 5.55 4.45 -10.56
CA GLU A 118 5.06 5.17 -11.75
C GLU A 118 3.91 4.43 -12.48
N PHE A 119 3.81 3.10 -12.35
CA PHE A 119 2.73 2.34 -12.98
C PHE A 119 1.39 2.57 -12.29
N ILE A 120 1.38 2.66 -10.97
CA ILE A 120 0.15 2.92 -10.20
C ILE A 120 -0.46 4.26 -10.62
N GLN A 121 0.37 5.27 -10.87
CA GLN A 121 -0.07 6.59 -11.28
C GLN A 121 -0.81 6.63 -12.62
N LYS A 122 -0.62 5.62 -13.45
CA LYS A 122 -1.20 5.55 -14.80
C LYS A 122 -2.64 5.02 -14.84
N TYR A 123 -3.14 4.45 -13.75
CA TYR A 123 -4.50 3.91 -13.71
C TYR A 123 -5.55 4.99 -13.59
N ASN A 124 -6.69 4.79 -14.24
CA ASN A 124 -7.78 5.76 -14.25
C ASN A 124 -8.61 5.73 -12.97
N GLY A 125 -9.06 6.91 -12.55
CA GLY A 125 -10.06 7.05 -11.50
C GLY A 125 -9.56 6.73 -10.09
N ILE A 126 -8.25 6.80 -9.85
CA ILE A 126 -7.66 6.67 -8.52
C ILE A 126 -7.08 8.02 -8.07
N LYS A 127 -7.06 8.21 -6.77
CA LYS A 127 -6.43 9.37 -6.14
C LYS A 127 -5.01 8.97 -5.74
N VAL A 128 -4.01 9.58 -6.32
CA VAL A 128 -2.60 9.23 -6.09
C VAL A 128 -1.86 10.40 -5.48
N ILE A 129 -1.08 10.10 -4.45
CA ILE A 129 -0.06 10.98 -3.88
C ILE A 129 1.28 10.32 -4.20
N ASP A 130 1.98 10.87 -5.17
CA ASP A 130 3.25 10.32 -5.66
C ASP A 130 4.46 11.08 -5.10
N TYR A 131 5.61 10.37 -5.10
CA TYR A 131 6.87 10.96 -4.65
C TYR A 131 8.08 10.29 -5.29
#